data_27c2987e1955a8f93a942c4db110ea3e
#
_entry.id   27c2987e1955a8f93a942c4db110ea3e
#
_cell.length_a   1.000
_cell.length_b   1.000
_cell.length_c   1.000
_cell.angle_alpha   90.00
_cell.angle_beta   90.00
_cell.angle_gamma   90.00
#
_symmetry.space_group_name_H-M   'P 1'
#
loop_
_entity.id
_entity.type
_entity.pdbx_description
1 polymer ?
#
loop_
_entity_poly.entity_id
_entity_poly.type
_entity_poly.pdbx_seq_one_letter_code
_entity_poly.pdbx_strand_id
1 'polypeptide(L)'
;RPLNPYLATKGRPRKYGLKAPTPKEVLDDDSIPTQEIPCFAAGKAQTVKVKTFAPVFWSKAGPDKPLRLVVIKPLGYRLRIGSKLLYRDPAFLICTDPNLDLPTLIQAYVYRWEIEVNHRDEKSFIGVAQGQVRTLQAAARLPQLQVAAYALLLLASILAYGFQRTADYWPLPKWRQKSIRPSILDLLNLLRAEILGITCGKRLDETFNH
;
A
#
# COMPACT_ATOMS: atom_id res chain seq x y z
N ARG A 1 -1.70 30.43 -2.99
CA ARG A 1 -2.32 31.11 -4.16
C ARG A 1 -1.24 31.92 -4.84
N PRO A 2 -1.14 31.92 -6.18
CA PRO A 2 -0.29 32.88 -6.87
C PRO A 2 -0.76 34.30 -6.53
N LEU A 3 0.18 35.19 -6.25
CA LEU A 3 -0.13 36.59 -6.00
C LEU A 3 -0.53 37.26 -7.31
N ASN A 4 -1.55 38.16 -7.21
CA ASN A 4 -1.83 39.07 -8.29
C ASN A 4 -0.59 39.95 -8.53
N PRO A 5 0.03 39.96 -9.73
CA PRO A 5 1.27 40.67 -10.02
C PRO A 5 1.11 42.21 -9.95
N TYR A 6 -0.11 42.74 -9.84
CA TYR A 6 -0.40 44.18 -9.85
C TYR A 6 -0.45 44.84 -8.47
N LEU A 7 -0.23 44.09 -7.36
CA LEU A 7 -0.09 44.70 -6.05
C LEU A 7 1.35 45.15 -5.83
N ALA A 8 1.61 46.45 -6.10
CA ALA A 8 2.91 47.08 -5.87
C ALA A 8 3.26 47.06 -4.38
N THR A 9 4.22 46.22 -3.99
CA THR A 9 4.82 46.25 -2.67
C THR A 9 6.22 46.85 -2.73
N LYS A 10 6.58 47.76 -1.78
CA LYS A 10 7.98 48.23 -1.65
C LYS A 10 8.88 47.04 -1.36
N GLY A 11 9.86 46.77 -2.21
CA GLY A 11 10.82 45.68 -2.07
C GLY A 11 10.65 44.57 -3.11
N ARG A 12 11.39 43.43 -2.92
CA ARG A 12 11.30 42.28 -3.83
C ARG A 12 9.88 41.71 -3.80
N PRO A 13 9.19 41.56 -4.94
CA PRO A 13 7.83 41.04 -4.97
C PRO A 13 7.78 39.67 -4.32
N ARG A 14 6.75 39.46 -3.50
CA ARG A 14 6.52 38.14 -2.87
C ARG A 14 6.14 37.11 -3.95
N LYS A 15 6.88 36.02 -4.02
CA LYS A 15 6.62 34.92 -4.95
C LYS A 15 5.37 34.10 -4.57
N TYR A 16 5.05 34.08 -3.29
CA TYR A 16 3.94 33.27 -2.73
C TYR A 16 2.94 34.17 -1.99
N GLY A 17 1.68 33.78 -2.02
CA GLY A 17 0.58 34.41 -1.31
C GLY A 17 0.56 34.13 0.19
N LEU A 18 -0.64 33.98 0.74
CA LEU A 18 -0.83 33.65 2.14
C LEU A 18 -0.22 32.28 2.47
N LYS A 19 0.27 32.16 3.71
CA LYS A 19 0.78 30.88 4.23
C LYS A 19 -0.32 29.82 4.11
N ALA A 20 0.02 28.68 3.53
CA ALA A 20 -0.88 27.54 3.50
C ALA A 20 -1.05 26.98 4.93
N PRO A 21 -2.22 26.41 5.26
CA PRO A 21 -2.42 25.74 6.52
C PRO A 21 -1.46 24.57 6.67
N THR A 22 -1.01 24.33 7.88
CA THR A 22 -0.25 23.14 8.21
C THR A 22 -1.13 21.89 8.11
N PRO A 23 -0.56 20.69 7.91
CA PRO A 23 -1.35 19.46 7.88
C PRO A 23 -2.21 19.25 9.13
N LYS A 24 -1.73 19.70 10.29
CA LYS A 24 -2.45 19.62 11.56
C LYS A 24 -3.62 20.61 11.59
N GLU A 25 -3.43 21.84 11.14
CA GLU A 25 -4.51 22.81 11.01
C GLU A 25 -5.61 22.30 10.06
N VAL A 26 -5.25 21.65 8.94
CA VAL A 26 -6.23 21.00 8.04
C VAL A 26 -6.97 19.86 8.73
N LEU A 27 -6.28 19.06 9.56
CA LEU A 27 -6.92 18.00 10.35
C LEU A 27 -7.99 18.56 11.30
N ASP A 28 -7.65 19.64 12.00
CA ASP A 28 -8.45 20.22 13.09
C ASP A 28 -9.53 21.20 12.58
N ASP A 29 -9.41 21.69 11.35
CA ASP A 29 -10.35 22.66 10.75
C ASP A 29 -11.65 21.98 10.29
N ASP A 30 -12.73 22.16 11.02
CA ASP A 30 -14.05 21.61 10.70
C ASP A 30 -14.71 22.24 9.48
N SER A 31 -14.24 23.38 8.99
CA SER A 31 -14.72 23.96 7.73
C SER A 31 -14.31 23.16 6.49
N ILE A 32 -13.25 22.37 6.59
CA ILE A 32 -12.79 21.49 5.53
C ILE A 32 -13.58 20.17 5.58
N PRO A 33 -14.33 19.83 4.53
CA PRO A 33 -15.19 18.66 4.54
C PRO A 33 -14.37 17.37 4.65
N THR A 34 -14.83 16.46 5.49
CA THR A 34 -14.30 15.12 5.59
C THR A 34 -14.96 14.22 4.54
N GLN A 35 -14.16 13.52 3.74
CA GLN A 35 -14.60 12.55 2.74
C GLN A 35 -14.31 11.14 3.22
N GLU A 36 -15.23 10.22 2.98
CA GLU A 36 -15.04 8.79 3.26
C GLU A 36 -14.61 8.07 1.99
N ILE A 37 -13.42 7.51 2.02
CA ILE A 37 -12.79 6.87 0.85
C ILE A 37 -12.66 5.38 1.10
N PRO A 38 -13.29 4.52 0.28
CA PRO A 38 -13.08 3.09 0.36
C PRO A 38 -11.67 2.73 -0.11
N CYS A 39 -11.03 1.81 0.58
CA CYS A 39 -9.73 1.27 0.21
C CYS A 39 -9.61 -0.19 0.62
N PHE A 40 -8.70 -0.92 -0.02
CA PHE A 40 -8.39 -2.30 0.32
C PHE A 40 -7.06 -2.34 1.07
N ALA A 41 -7.10 -2.73 2.33
CA ALA A 41 -5.93 -2.75 3.21
C ALA A 41 -5.93 -4.01 4.09
N ALA A 42 -4.76 -4.61 4.26
CA ALA A 42 -4.58 -5.81 5.08
C ALA A 42 -5.54 -6.97 4.71
N GLY A 43 -5.80 -7.15 3.40
CA GLY A 43 -6.64 -8.21 2.88
C GLY A 43 -8.15 -8.01 3.03
N LYS A 44 -8.63 -6.81 3.35
CA LYS A 44 -10.05 -6.50 3.50
C LYS A 44 -10.40 -5.09 3.05
N ALA A 45 -11.64 -4.89 2.63
CA ALA A 45 -12.18 -3.57 2.35
C ALA A 45 -12.31 -2.78 3.66
N GLN A 46 -11.90 -1.51 3.61
CA GLN A 46 -11.97 -0.57 4.72
C GLN A 46 -12.36 0.80 4.19
N THR A 47 -12.83 1.67 5.07
CA THR A 47 -13.10 3.08 4.74
C THR A 47 -12.22 3.97 5.58
N VAL A 48 -11.54 4.92 4.95
CA VAL A 48 -10.72 5.93 5.63
C VAL A 48 -11.35 7.31 5.48
N LYS A 49 -11.21 8.13 6.51
CA LYS A 49 -11.69 9.50 6.54
C LYS A 49 -10.57 10.43 6.15
N VAL A 50 -10.80 11.26 5.14
CA VAL A 50 -9.77 12.09 4.51
C VAL A 50 -10.23 13.53 4.41
N LYS A 51 -9.34 14.48 4.66
CA LYS A 51 -9.50 15.90 4.32
C LYS A 51 -8.46 16.28 3.28
N THR A 52 -8.80 17.21 2.40
CA THR A 52 -7.88 17.70 1.37
C THR A 52 -7.84 19.21 1.32
N PHE A 53 -6.67 19.73 0.99
CA PHE A 53 -6.47 21.15 0.77
C PHE A 53 -5.60 21.36 -0.47
N ALA A 54 -6.12 22.08 -1.46
CA ALA A 54 -5.44 22.38 -2.72
C ALA A 54 -5.94 23.74 -3.28
N PRO A 55 -5.13 24.43 -4.11
CA PRO A 55 -3.73 24.16 -4.40
C PRO A 55 -2.80 24.66 -3.28
N VAL A 56 -1.71 23.93 -3.07
CA VAL A 56 -0.61 24.31 -2.18
C VAL A 56 0.65 24.45 -3.00
N PHE A 57 1.46 25.48 -2.73
CA PHE A 57 2.76 25.67 -3.39
C PHE A 57 3.86 25.56 -2.35
N TRP A 58 4.84 24.70 -2.62
CA TRP A 58 5.96 24.47 -1.72
C TRP A 58 7.28 24.82 -2.41
N SER A 59 7.96 25.83 -1.89
CA SER A 59 9.17 26.40 -2.48
C SER A 59 10.30 25.38 -2.71
N LYS A 60 10.40 24.36 -1.85
CA LYS A 60 11.42 23.32 -1.94
C LYS A 60 11.07 22.17 -2.89
N ALA A 61 9.78 21.96 -3.17
CA ALA A 61 9.28 20.86 -4.02
C ALA A 61 8.97 21.29 -5.48
N GLY A 62 9.36 22.50 -5.84
CA GLY A 62 9.04 23.09 -7.13
C GLY A 62 8.05 24.24 -6.97
N PRO A 63 8.58 25.47 -7.08
CA PRO A 63 7.84 26.68 -6.72
C PRO A 63 6.59 26.95 -7.58
N ASP A 64 6.56 26.40 -8.78
CA ASP A 64 5.51 26.72 -9.75
C ASP A 64 4.54 25.54 -9.98
N LYS A 65 4.70 24.45 -9.23
CA LYS A 65 3.83 23.27 -9.35
C LYS A 65 2.78 23.28 -8.24
N PRO A 66 1.49 23.25 -8.57
CA PRO A 66 0.45 23.08 -7.59
C PRO A 66 0.51 21.67 -6.99
N LEU A 67 0.37 21.60 -5.67
CA LEU A 67 0.34 20.38 -4.90
C LEU A 67 -1.02 20.26 -4.21
N ARG A 68 -1.41 19.04 -3.87
CA ARG A 68 -2.55 18.75 -2.99
C ARG A 68 -2.05 18.20 -1.67
N LEU A 69 -2.44 18.83 -0.58
CA LEU A 69 -2.29 18.28 0.76
C LEU A 69 -3.45 17.33 1.05
N VAL A 70 -3.14 16.12 1.50
CA VAL A 70 -4.13 15.10 1.86
C VAL A 70 -3.85 14.65 3.29
N VAL A 71 -4.87 14.68 4.13
CA VAL A 71 -4.79 14.33 5.54
C VAL A 71 -5.72 13.16 5.80
N ILE A 72 -5.15 12.01 6.15
CA ILE A 72 -5.91 10.84 6.57
C ILE A 72 -6.12 10.95 8.09
N LYS A 73 -7.38 10.99 8.52
CA LYS A 73 -7.73 11.07 9.95
C LYS A 73 -7.29 9.80 10.70
N PRO A 74 -7.08 9.91 12.02
CA PRO A 74 -6.78 8.74 12.85
C PRO A 74 -7.77 7.61 12.63
N LEU A 75 -7.24 6.41 12.35
CA LEU A 75 -8.05 5.21 12.17
C LEU A 75 -8.07 4.39 13.45
N GLY A 76 -9.27 4.16 13.98
CA GLY A 76 -9.46 3.30 15.15
C GLY A 76 -9.22 1.82 14.80
N TYR A 77 -8.51 1.10 15.66
CA TYR A 77 -8.31 -0.34 15.53
C TYR A 77 -8.32 -1.04 16.90
N ARG A 78 -8.58 -2.33 16.89
CA ARG A 78 -8.50 -3.18 18.08
C ARG A 78 -7.49 -4.30 17.84
N LEU A 79 -6.65 -4.57 18.81
CA LEU A 79 -5.67 -5.67 18.74
C LEU A 79 -6.35 -7.04 18.78
N ARG A 80 -7.44 -7.14 19.56
CA ARG A 80 -8.26 -8.35 19.71
C ARG A 80 -9.73 -7.95 19.84
N ILE A 81 -10.64 -8.86 19.53
CA ILE A 81 -12.08 -8.67 19.78
C ILE A 81 -12.28 -8.35 21.25
N GLY A 82 -13.02 -7.29 21.57
CA GLY A 82 -13.27 -6.84 22.95
C GLY A 82 -12.16 -6.00 23.59
N SER A 83 -10.96 -5.86 22.98
CA SER A 83 -9.91 -5.00 23.51
C SER A 83 -10.21 -3.52 23.35
N LYS A 84 -9.49 -2.67 24.10
CA LYS A 84 -9.58 -1.20 24.00
C LYS A 84 -9.40 -0.75 22.56
N LEU A 85 -10.21 0.22 22.14
CA LEU A 85 -10.04 0.90 20.85
C LEU A 85 -8.77 1.78 20.91
N LEU A 86 -7.85 1.52 20.00
CA LEU A 86 -6.64 2.30 19.80
C LEU A 86 -6.76 3.10 18.50
N TYR A 87 -6.06 4.22 18.41
CA TYR A 87 -6.03 5.03 17.21
C TYR A 87 -4.62 5.08 16.64
N ARG A 88 -4.50 4.94 15.34
CA ARG A 88 -3.26 5.24 14.61
C ARG A 88 -3.10 6.74 14.49
N ASP A 89 -1.86 7.20 14.43
CA ASP A 89 -1.59 8.60 14.13
C ASP A 89 -2.15 9.00 12.76
N PRO A 90 -2.53 10.27 12.57
CA PRO A 90 -2.96 10.76 11.28
C PRO A 90 -1.80 10.66 10.27
N ALA A 91 -2.12 10.38 9.01
CA ALA A 91 -1.14 10.41 7.94
C ALA A 91 -1.27 11.70 7.12
N PHE A 92 -0.13 12.31 6.82
CA PHE A 92 -0.04 13.54 6.04
C PHE A 92 0.67 13.26 4.73
N LEU A 93 -0.01 13.49 3.62
CA LEU A 93 0.49 13.21 2.28
C LEU A 93 0.52 14.49 1.45
N ILE A 94 1.50 14.57 0.57
CA ILE A 94 1.55 15.60 -0.47
C ILE A 94 1.48 14.89 -1.82
N CYS A 95 0.45 15.21 -2.59
CA CYS A 95 0.29 14.73 -3.95
C CYS A 95 0.82 15.76 -4.94
N THR A 96 1.69 15.32 -5.85
CA THR A 96 2.27 16.16 -6.92
C THR A 96 1.33 16.30 -8.12
N ASP A 97 0.32 15.44 -8.21
CA ASP A 97 -0.77 15.57 -9.18
C ASP A 97 -2.05 15.99 -8.43
N PRO A 98 -2.44 17.27 -8.50
CA PRO A 98 -3.64 17.76 -7.81
C PRO A 98 -4.94 17.21 -8.41
N ASN A 99 -4.91 16.65 -9.63
CA ASN A 99 -6.07 16.13 -10.33
C ASN A 99 -6.29 14.62 -10.13
N LEU A 100 -5.30 13.92 -9.56
CA LEU A 100 -5.44 12.50 -9.25
C LEU A 100 -6.65 12.27 -8.33
N ASP A 101 -7.49 11.31 -8.67
CA ASP A 101 -8.66 10.98 -7.83
C ASP A 101 -8.23 10.44 -6.46
N LEU A 102 -9.01 10.79 -5.44
CA LEU A 102 -8.66 10.42 -4.05
C LEU A 102 -8.65 8.91 -3.80
N PRO A 103 -9.59 8.11 -4.30
CA PRO A 103 -9.55 6.66 -4.14
C PRO A 103 -8.25 6.05 -4.64
N THR A 104 -7.81 6.40 -5.84
CA THR A 104 -6.53 5.93 -6.42
C THR A 104 -5.34 6.38 -5.58
N LEU A 105 -5.30 7.63 -5.15
CA LEU A 105 -4.21 8.15 -4.30
C LEU A 105 -4.14 7.42 -2.96
N ILE A 106 -5.27 7.25 -2.29
CA ILE A 106 -5.34 6.55 -1.00
C ILE A 106 -4.97 5.09 -1.16
N GLN A 107 -5.45 4.42 -2.22
CA GLN A 107 -5.10 3.03 -2.48
C GLN A 107 -3.61 2.85 -2.77
N ALA A 108 -2.99 3.74 -3.54
CA ALA A 108 -1.54 3.73 -3.78
C ALA A 108 -0.75 3.92 -2.48
N TYR A 109 -1.17 4.85 -1.62
CA TYR A 109 -0.55 5.04 -0.31
C TYR A 109 -0.64 3.80 0.58
N VAL A 110 -1.80 3.16 0.61
CA VAL A 110 -2.01 1.93 1.40
C VAL A 110 -1.14 0.79 0.87
N TYR A 111 -1.01 0.64 -0.45
CA TYR A 111 -0.15 -0.38 -1.06
C TYR A 111 1.34 -0.19 -0.77
N ARG A 112 1.79 1.01 -0.42
CA ARG A 112 3.18 1.22 0.02
C ARG A 112 3.60 0.25 1.13
N TRP A 113 2.67 -0.08 2.04
CA TRP A 113 2.95 -1.03 3.12
C TRP A 113 3.21 -2.47 2.65
N GLU A 114 2.67 -2.85 1.50
CA GLU A 114 2.92 -4.18 0.91
C GLU A 114 4.42 -4.38 0.60
N ILE A 115 5.19 -3.33 0.37
CA ILE A 115 6.63 -3.41 0.16
C ILE A 115 7.31 -3.97 1.42
N GLU A 116 6.93 -3.49 2.59
CA GLU A 116 7.48 -3.95 3.88
C GLU A 116 7.06 -5.40 4.17
N VAL A 117 5.81 -5.74 3.85
CA VAL A 117 5.31 -7.13 3.95
C VAL A 117 6.08 -8.05 3.01
N ASN A 118 6.28 -7.64 1.76
CA ASN A 118 7.03 -8.42 0.78
C ASN A 118 8.48 -8.66 1.24
N HIS A 119 9.20 -7.65 1.70
CA HIS A 119 10.55 -7.81 2.22
C HIS A 119 10.63 -8.74 3.43
N ARG A 120 9.64 -8.69 4.33
CA ARG A 120 9.55 -9.63 5.44
C ARG A 120 9.35 -11.06 4.93
N ASP A 121 8.43 -11.25 4.00
CA ASP A 121 8.05 -12.55 3.50
C ASP A 121 9.16 -13.17 2.63
N GLU A 122 9.87 -12.36 1.84
CA GLU A 122 11.08 -12.77 1.12
C GLU A 122 12.15 -13.32 2.06
N LYS A 123 12.41 -12.63 3.17
CA LYS A 123 13.37 -13.08 4.17
C LYS A 123 12.90 -14.31 4.94
N SER A 124 11.62 -14.32 5.36
CA SER A 124 11.12 -15.35 6.27
C SER A 124 10.77 -16.67 5.58
N PHE A 125 10.30 -16.63 4.32
CA PHE A 125 9.79 -17.82 3.63
C PHE A 125 10.62 -18.22 2.43
N ILE A 126 11.29 -17.29 1.77
CA ILE A 126 12.16 -17.58 0.60
C ILE A 126 13.65 -17.61 1.01
N GLY A 127 13.99 -17.01 2.15
CA GLY A 127 15.36 -16.99 2.66
C GLY A 127 16.28 -16.02 1.93
N VAL A 128 15.75 -14.92 1.40
CA VAL A 128 16.55 -13.87 0.76
C VAL A 128 17.60 -13.36 1.73
N ALA A 129 18.86 -13.27 1.26
CA ALA A 129 20.05 -12.92 2.04
C ALA A 129 20.44 -13.91 3.16
N GLN A 130 19.84 -15.11 3.20
CA GLN A 130 20.21 -16.18 4.15
C GLN A 130 21.03 -17.30 3.49
N GLY A 131 21.23 -17.25 2.18
CA GLY A 131 21.96 -18.25 1.44
C GLY A 131 23.46 -18.21 1.75
N GLN A 132 24.01 -19.35 2.16
CA GLN A 132 25.46 -19.54 2.37
C GLN A 132 26.09 -19.97 1.05
N VAL A 133 26.76 -19.05 0.37
CA VAL A 133 27.41 -19.30 -0.92
C VAL A 133 28.88 -18.90 -0.86
N ARG A 134 29.72 -19.62 -1.61
CA ARG A 134 31.18 -19.47 -1.52
C ARG A 134 31.78 -18.54 -2.57
N THR A 135 31.07 -18.24 -3.65
CA THR A 135 31.59 -17.41 -4.74
C THR A 135 30.92 -16.06 -4.77
N LEU A 136 31.64 -15.01 -5.17
CA LEU A 136 31.09 -13.66 -5.33
C LEU A 136 29.93 -13.60 -6.33
N GLN A 137 30.01 -14.39 -7.40
CA GLN A 137 28.92 -14.48 -8.37
C GLN A 137 27.66 -15.09 -7.77
N ALA A 138 27.79 -16.18 -7.00
CA ALA A 138 26.65 -16.78 -6.32
C ALA A 138 26.06 -15.86 -5.25
N ALA A 139 26.90 -15.12 -4.51
CA ALA A 139 26.45 -14.13 -3.54
C ALA A 139 25.64 -13.00 -4.17
N ALA A 140 25.99 -12.59 -5.38
CA ALA A 140 25.25 -11.56 -6.12
C ALA A 140 23.96 -12.10 -6.77
N ARG A 141 23.99 -13.33 -7.31
CA ARG A 141 22.88 -13.88 -8.11
C ARG A 141 21.80 -14.58 -7.27
N LEU A 142 22.19 -15.23 -6.17
CA LEU A 142 21.25 -15.98 -5.35
C LEU A 142 20.10 -15.11 -4.80
N PRO A 143 20.36 -13.92 -4.21
CA PRO A 143 19.27 -13.03 -3.76
C PRO A 143 18.35 -12.62 -4.91
N GLN A 144 18.90 -12.35 -6.10
CA GLN A 144 18.11 -11.97 -7.28
C GLN A 144 17.18 -13.10 -7.71
N LEU A 145 17.70 -14.35 -7.75
CA LEU A 145 16.89 -15.53 -8.06
C LEU A 145 15.78 -15.75 -7.02
N GLN A 146 16.09 -15.57 -5.74
CA GLN A 146 15.13 -15.71 -4.66
C GLN A 146 13.99 -14.65 -4.76
N VAL A 147 14.32 -13.39 -5.04
CA VAL A 147 13.33 -12.33 -5.27
C VAL A 147 12.50 -12.62 -6.52
N ALA A 148 13.12 -13.08 -7.60
CA ALA A 148 12.41 -13.47 -8.82
C ALA A 148 11.44 -14.64 -8.57
N ALA A 149 11.83 -15.65 -7.81
CA ALA A 149 10.96 -16.77 -7.44
C ALA A 149 9.75 -16.29 -6.60
N TYR A 150 10.00 -15.38 -5.66
CA TYR A 150 8.92 -14.75 -4.90
C TYR A 150 7.94 -13.97 -5.79
N ALA A 151 8.47 -13.16 -6.70
CA ALA A 151 7.65 -12.40 -7.65
C ALA A 151 6.81 -13.31 -8.56
N LEU A 152 7.38 -14.41 -9.04
CA LEU A 152 6.66 -15.41 -9.84
C LEU A 152 5.54 -16.08 -9.03
N LEU A 153 5.78 -16.43 -7.77
CA LEU A 153 4.75 -16.98 -6.89
C LEU A 153 3.59 -16.00 -6.69
N LEU A 154 3.90 -14.69 -6.47
CA LEU A 154 2.87 -13.66 -6.37
C LEU A 154 2.11 -13.49 -7.67
N LEU A 155 2.78 -13.46 -8.82
CA LEU A 155 2.15 -13.36 -10.13
C LEU A 155 1.22 -14.54 -10.39
N ALA A 156 1.67 -15.77 -10.15
CA ALA A 156 0.84 -16.95 -10.26
C ALA A 156 -0.40 -16.86 -9.34
N SER A 157 -0.24 -16.34 -8.13
CA SER A 157 -1.37 -16.16 -7.21
C SER A 157 -2.38 -15.10 -7.68
N ILE A 158 -1.91 -14.04 -8.37
CA ILE A 158 -2.79 -13.02 -8.97
C ILE A 158 -3.56 -13.62 -10.15
N LEU A 159 -2.92 -14.42 -10.97
CA LEU A 159 -3.56 -15.10 -12.09
C LEU A 159 -4.61 -16.11 -11.61
N ALA A 160 -4.31 -16.88 -10.57
CA ALA A 160 -5.22 -17.89 -10.03
C ALA A 160 -6.37 -17.31 -9.21
N TYR A 161 -6.12 -16.27 -8.41
CA TYR A 161 -7.06 -15.76 -7.39
C TYR A 161 -7.50 -14.32 -7.62
N GLY A 162 -7.16 -13.72 -8.75
CA GLY A 162 -7.47 -12.32 -9.09
C GLY A 162 -6.52 -11.32 -8.43
N PHE A 163 -6.57 -10.07 -8.87
CA PHE A 163 -5.66 -9.00 -8.43
C PHE A 163 -5.61 -8.82 -6.91
N GLN A 164 -6.75 -8.87 -6.25
CA GLN A 164 -6.84 -8.79 -4.77
C GLN A 164 -6.53 -10.12 -4.09
N ARG A 165 -6.39 -11.21 -4.83
CA ARG A 165 -6.20 -12.59 -4.34
C ARG A 165 -7.28 -13.00 -3.35
N THR A 166 -8.52 -12.67 -3.62
CA THR A 166 -9.68 -12.94 -2.74
C THR A 166 -10.59 -14.03 -3.27
N ALA A 167 -10.29 -14.63 -4.44
CA ALA A 167 -11.01 -15.78 -4.93
C ALA A 167 -10.83 -16.99 -4.02
N ASP A 168 -11.71 -17.97 -4.16
CA ASP A 168 -11.70 -19.15 -3.30
C ASP A 168 -10.41 -19.95 -3.44
N TYR A 169 -9.76 -20.18 -2.30
CA TYR A 169 -8.62 -21.08 -2.17
C TYR A 169 -8.84 -21.99 -0.94
N TRP A 170 -8.15 -23.11 -0.91
CA TRP A 170 -8.25 -24.05 0.20
C TRP A 170 -6.99 -23.96 1.05
N PRO A 171 -7.09 -23.52 2.34
CA PRO A 171 -5.92 -23.45 3.20
C PRO A 171 -5.39 -24.85 3.53
N LEU A 172 -4.08 -24.96 3.61
CA LEU A 172 -3.38 -26.15 4.07
C LEU A 172 -2.52 -25.82 5.29
N PRO A 173 -2.56 -26.64 6.30
CA PRO A 173 -3.40 -27.82 6.51
C PRO A 173 -4.88 -27.47 6.73
N LYS A 174 -5.78 -28.47 6.57
CA LYS A 174 -7.26 -28.27 6.64
C LYS A 174 -7.79 -27.67 7.95
N TRP A 175 -7.06 -27.80 9.05
CA TRP A 175 -7.43 -27.22 10.35
C TRP A 175 -7.19 -25.70 10.42
N ARG A 176 -6.43 -25.14 9.49
CA ARG A 176 -6.16 -23.71 9.47
C ARG A 176 -7.39 -22.93 9.03
N GLN A 177 -7.74 -21.88 9.77
CA GLN A 177 -8.83 -20.99 9.36
C GLN A 177 -8.46 -20.26 8.06
N LYS A 178 -9.39 -20.25 7.12
CA LYS A 178 -9.27 -19.51 5.86
C LYS A 178 -9.20 -18.01 6.14
N SER A 179 -8.17 -17.34 5.67
CA SER A 179 -8.11 -15.89 5.62
C SER A 179 -8.76 -15.38 4.33
N ILE A 180 -9.08 -14.08 4.28
CA ILE A 180 -9.74 -13.47 3.10
C ILE A 180 -8.87 -13.63 1.85
N ARG A 181 -7.54 -13.56 1.99
CA ARG A 181 -6.60 -13.87 0.91
C ARG A 181 -5.50 -14.81 1.43
N PRO A 182 -4.93 -15.67 0.56
CA PRO A 182 -3.85 -16.56 0.95
C PRO A 182 -2.61 -15.76 1.38
N SER A 183 -1.98 -16.16 2.46
CA SER A 183 -0.64 -15.72 2.83
C SER A 183 0.41 -16.38 1.94
N ILE A 184 1.65 -15.89 1.96
CA ILE A 184 2.76 -16.54 1.25
C ILE A 184 2.95 -17.99 1.70
N LEU A 185 2.78 -18.28 2.98
CA LEU A 185 2.85 -19.64 3.49
C LEU A 185 1.72 -20.53 2.92
N ASP A 186 0.51 -19.98 2.76
CA ASP A 186 -0.59 -20.70 2.12
C ASP A 186 -0.25 -21.02 0.64
N LEU A 187 0.28 -20.03 -0.09
CA LEU A 187 0.67 -20.21 -1.49
C LEU A 187 1.79 -21.25 -1.64
N LEU A 188 2.79 -21.24 -0.78
CA LEU A 188 3.86 -22.23 -0.78
C LEU A 188 3.33 -23.62 -0.46
N ASN A 189 2.40 -23.75 0.48
CA ASN A 189 1.81 -25.04 0.80
C ASN A 189 0.92 -25.57 -0.32
N LEU A 190 0.16 -24.70 -1.00
CA LEU A 190 -0.63 -25.05 -2.17
C LEU A 190 0.27 -25.53 -3.31
N LEU A 191 1.35 -24.78 -3.62
CA LEU A 191 2.32 -25.17 -4.63
C LEU A 191 3.01 -26.51 -4.30
N ARG A 192 3.40 -26.72 -3.05
CA ARG A 192 3.96 -28.02 -2.61
C ARG A 192 2.98 -29.17 -2.77
N ALA A 193 1.73 -28.95 -2.41
CA ALA A 193 0.69 -29.98 -2.55
C ALA A 193 0.47 -30.32 -4.02
N GLU A 194 0.48 -29.35 -4.90
CA GLU A 194 0.35 -29.53 -6.34
C GLU A 194 1.54 -30.33 -6.93
N ILE A 195 2.78 -29.93 -6.59
CA ILE A 195 4.00 -30.65 -7.02
C ILE A 195 4.01 -32.12 -6.53
N LEU A 196 3.50 -32.37 -5.32
CA LEU A 196 3.44 -33.70 -4.74
C LEU A 196 2.21 -34.51 -5.18
N GLY A 197 1.37 -33.98 -6.07
CA GLY A 197 0.14 -34.63 -6.52
C GLY A 197 -0.91 -34.82 -5.41
N ILE A 198 -0.81 -34.07 -4.31
CA ILE A 198 -1.78 -34.12 -3.23
C ILE A 198 -3.02 -33.37 -3.71
N THR A 199 -4.12 -34.09 -3.88
CA THR A 199 -5.40 -33.50 -4.31
C THR A 199 -5.91 -32.52 -3.26
N CYS A 200 -5.69 -31.26 -3.50
CA CYS A 200 -6.28 -30.17 -2.74
C CYS A 200 -7.35 -29.53 -3.60
N GLY A 201 -8.62 -29.82 -3.31
CA GLY A 201 -9.76 -29.10 -3.91
C GLY A 201 -9.63 -28.88 -5.44
N LYS A 202 -9.91 -27.77 -5.98
CA LYS A 202 -9.71 -27.45 -7.41
C LYS A 202 -8.22 -27.46 -7.76
N ARG A 203 -7.84 -28.26 -8.77
CA ARG A 203 -6.52 -28.25 -9.38
C ARG A 203 -6.28 -26.94 -10.11
N LEU A 204 -5.07 -26.37 -10.01
CA LEU A 204 -4.67 -25.23 -10.84
C LEU A 204 -4.60 -25.58 -12.32
N ASP A 205 -4.39 -26.87 -12.65
CA ASP A 205 -4.35 -27.40 -14.01
C ASP A 205 -5.70 -27.34 -14.76
N GLU A 206 -6.84 -27.31 -14.06
CA GLU A 206 -8.16 -27.14 -14.68
C GLU A 206 -8.38 -25.72 -15.24
N THR A 207 -7.56 -24.74 -14.85
CA THR A 207 -7.66 -23.35 -15.33
C THR A 207 -6.88 -23.08 -16.62
N PHE A 208 -6.00 -23.98 -17.05
CA PHE A 208 -5.19 -23.82 -18.28
C PHE A 208 -5.76 -24.51 -19.53
N ASN A 209 -6.92 -25.15 -19.43
CA ASN A 209 -7.57 -25.88 -20.54
C ASN A 209 -8.76 -25.11 -21.16
N HIS A 210 -8.71 -23.78 -21.17
CA HIS A 210 -9.67 -22.95 -21.94
C HIS A 210 -8.95 -21.90 -22.76
#